data_1de4a77ed3be40f1fd548e70ad91bb77
#
_entry.id   1de4a77ed3be40f1fd548e70ad91bb77
#
_cell.length_a   1.000
_cell.length_b   1.000
_cell.length_c   1.000
_cell.angle_alpha   90.00
_cell.angle_beta   90.00
_cell.angle_gamma   90.00
#
_symmetry.space_group_name_H-M   'P 1'
#
loop_
_entity.id
_entity.type
_entity.pdbx_description
1 polymer ?
#
loop_
_entity_poly.entity_id
_entity_poly.type
_entity_poly.pdbx_seq_one_letter_code
_entity_poly.pdbx_strand_id
1 'polypeptide(L)'
;GAVCTSANAGIMLQWAMKQGDGVLFLPDMHLGNNTATALGIAPHERHVLRIGSKGLVEPETQALDRKLLLWPGCCAIHARFDPDDVREMRAAHPGCRVIAHPECREDVIAVCDGAGSTSYLIKDAARVAAEAPGSTLIVGTENNLVHRLAARHAGQCRIIPLGHAICGNMAKVTEKKLWTVLDAICAQKATPLAIEEELCPPARLSLTRMLEVCGQ
;
A
#
# COMPACT_ATOMS: atom_id res chain seq x y z
N GLY A 1 13.83 -11.84 9.45
CA GLY A 1 13.03 -10.81 8.81
C GLY A 1 12.07 -10.11 9.76
N ALA A 2 11.34 -9.15 9.23
CA ALA A 2 10.27 -8.44 9.93
C ALA A 2 9.17 -8.11 8.92
N VAL A 3 7.96 -7.83 9.39
CA VAL A 3 6.86 -7.37 8.56
C VAL A 3 6.78 -5.84 8.58
N CYS A 4 6.12 -5.28 7.59
CA CYS A 4 5.70 -3.89 7.58
C CYS A 4 4.30 -3.74 6.98
N THR A 5 3.77 -2.55 7.10
CA THR A 5 2.58 -2.08 6.40
C THR A 5 2.96 -0.86 5.56
N SER A 6 2.10 -0.42 4.66
CA SER A 6 2.32 0.83 3.93
C SER A 6 2.45 2.06 4.84
N ALA A 7 1.98 1.97 6.10
CA ALA A 7 2.08 3.07 7.05
C ALA A 7 3.47 3.19 7.71
N ASN A 8 4.19 2.09 7.85
CA ASN A 8 5.47 2.03 8.56
C ASN A 8 6.63 1.47 7.72
N ALA A 9 6.42 1.28 6.41
CA ALA A 9 7.43 0.73 5.50
C ALA A 9 8.76 1.51 5.58
N GLY A 10 8.71 2.84 5.67
CA GLY A 10 9.91 3.66 5.80
C GLY A 10 10.71 3.37 7.08
N ILE A 11 10.03 3.31 8.23
CA ILE A 11 10.66 3.00 9.52
C ILE A 11 11.28 1.61 9.48
N MET A 12 10.54 0.63 8.97
CA MET A 12 10.97 -0.76 8.91
C MET A 12 12.11 -0.97 7.90
N LEU A 13 12.09 -0.30 6.75
CA LEU A 13 13.17 -0.37 5.79
C LEU A 13 14.47 0.25 6.35
N GLN A 14 14.40 1.41 7.00
CA GLN A 14 15.55 2.02 7.68
C GLN A 14 16.12 1.11 8.77
N TRP A 15 15.26 0.45 9.54
CA TRP A 15 15.70 -0.52 10.53
C TRP A 15 16.37 -1.72 9.87
N ALA A 16 15.74 -2.31 8.83
CA ALA A 16 16.25 -3.48 8.14
C ALA A 16 17.62 -3.24 7.50
N MET A 17 17.85 -2.06 6.90
CA MET A 17 19.12 -1.65 6.31
C MET A 17 20.27 -1.59 7.32
N LYS A 18 19.98 -1.53 8.63
CA LYS A 18 20.98 -1.56 9.71
C LYS A 18 21.26 -2.97 10.23
N GLN A 19 20.49 -3.99 9.78
CA GLN A 19 20.62 -5.37 10.29
C GLN A 19 21.54 -6.25 9.45
N GLY A 20 21.98 -5.80 8.27
CA GLY A 20 22.81 -6.57 7.36
C GLY A 20 23.21 -5.78 6.13
N ASP A 21 23.93 -6.44 5.22
CA ASP A 21 24.51 -5.82 4.02
C ASP A 21 23.48 -5.52 2.93
N GLY A 22 22.29 -6.16 2.98
CA GLY A 22 21.23 -5.95 2.04
C GLY A 22 19.87 -6.35 2.57
N VAL A 23 18.84 -5.81 1.94
CA VAL A 23 17.42 -6.05 2.28
C VAL A 23 16.68 -6.60 1.07
N LEU A 24 15.94 -7.69 1.24
CA LEU A 24 14.93 -8.13 0.30
C LEU A 24 13.56 -7.62 0.76
N PHE A 25 12.97 -6.73 -0.03
CA PHE A 25 11.65 -6.16 0.22
C PHE A 25 10.57 -6.94 -0.56
N LEU A 26 9.57 -7.43 0.16
CA LEU A 26 8.46 -8.25 -0.34
C LEU A 26 7.12 -7.64 0.09
N PRO A 27 6.03 -7.93 -0.59
CA PRO A 27 5.90 -8.53 -1.93
C PRO A 27 5.78 -7.48 -3.03
N ASP A 28 5.64 -6.18 -2.70
CA ASP A 28 5.26 -5.11 -3.63
C ASP A 28 6.47 -4.23 -3.98
N MET A 29 6.86 -4.25 -5.27
CA MET A 29 8.00 -3.47 -5.76
C MET A 29 7.73 -1.96 -5.77
N HIS A 30 6.48 -1.54 -5.98
CA HIS A 30 6.13 -0.12 -6.03
C HIS A 30 6.19 0.49 -4.63
N LEU A 31 5.64 -0.19 -3.62
CA LEU A 31 5.79 0.23 -2.23
C LEU A 31 7.28 0.32 -1.85
N GLY A 32 8.07 -0.69 -2.23
CA GLY A 32 9.50 -0.70 -1.99
C GLY A 32 10.24 0.46 -2.66
N ASN A 33 9.97 0.71 -3.96
CA ASN A 33 10.57 1.81 -4.71
C ASN A 33 10.17 3.18 -4.16
N ASN A 34 8.88 3.41 -3.92
CA ASN A 34 8.39 4.69 -3.38
C ASN A 34 8.95 4.95 -1.97
N THR A 35 9.04 3.89 -1.15
CA THR A 35 9.67 3.98 0.18
C THR A 35 11.16 4.32 0.07
N ALA A 36 11.88 3.65 -0.83
CA ALA A 36 13.30 3.92 -1.08
C ALA A 36 13.54 5.35 -1.55
N THR A 37 12.72 5.85 -2.48
CA THR A 37 12.77 7.23 -2.97
C THR A 37 12.53 8.23 -1.84
N ALA A 38 11.54 8.00 -0.99
CA ALA A 38 11.24 8.84 0.17
C ALA A 38 12.38 8.84 1.21
N LEU A 39 13.17 7.78 1.29
CA LEU A 39 14.34 7.64 2.17
C LEU A 39 15.65 8.12 1.54
N GLY A 40 15.63 8.58 0.29
CA GLY A 40 16.83 9.02 -0.42
C GLY A 40 17.76 7.89 -0.87
N ILE A 41 17.29 6.63 -0.90
CA ILE A 41 18.03 5.50 -1.45
C ILE A 41 18.09 5.68 -2.97
N ALA A 42 19.28 5.82 -3.50
CA ALA A 42 19.46 6.12 -4.93
C ALA A 42 19.02 4.94 -5.84
N PRO A 43 18.58 5.21 -7.08
CA PRO A 43 18.18 4.15 -8.01
C PRO A 43 19.25 3.07 -8.24
N HIS A 44 20.54 3.44 -8.21
CA HIS A 44 21.64 2.49 -8.38
C HIS A 44 21.90 1.60 -7.15
N GLU A 45 21.30 1.90 -5.99
CA GLU A 45 21.41 1.09 -4.78
C GLU A 45 20.26 0.07 -4.65
N ARG A 46 19.27 0.11 -5.55
CA ARG A 46 18.10 -0.77 -5.56
C ARG A 46 18.01 -1.55 -6.87
N HIS A 47 17.45 -2.75 -6.79
CA HIS A 47 17.26 -3.63 -7.95
C HIS A 47 15.96 -4.41 -7.83
N VAL A 48 15.14 -4.39 -8.90
CA VAL A 48 13.95 -5.25 -9.00
C VAL A 48 14.39 -6.61 -9.55
N LEU A 49 14.14 -7.66 -8.78
CA LEU A 49 14.50 -9.02 -9.16
C LEU A 49 13.73 -9.48 -10.41
N ARG A 50 14.35 -10.35 -11.21
CA ARG A 50 13.69 -11.03 -12.31
C ARG A 50 13.29 -12.44 -11.90
N ILE A 51 12.05 -12.80 -12.23
CA ILE A 51 11.53 -14.15 -12.01
C ILE A 51 11.40 -14.82 -13.36
N GLY A 52 12.14 -15.90 -13.53
CA GLY A 52 12.10 -16.71 -14.74
C GLY A 52 10.81 -17.51 -14.88
N SER A 53 10.63 -18.14 -16.05
CA SER A 53 9.43 -18.89 -16.40
C SER A 53 9.10 -20.06 -15.45
N LYS A 54 10.08 -20.55 -14.69
CA LYS A 54 9.91 -21.61 -13.67
C LYS A 54 9.58 -21.06 -12.27
N GLY A 55 9.33 -19.75 -12.13
CA GLY A 55 9.07 -19.11 -10.85
C GLY A 55 10.31 -18.96 -9.96
N LEU A 56 11.51 -19.16 -10.50
CA LEU A 56 12.76 -19.01 -9.78
C LEU A 56 13.37 -17.64 -10.06
N VAL A 57 14.04 -17.08 -9.07
CA VAL A 57 14.82 -15.85 -9.25
C VAL A 57 15.96 -16.13 -10.22
N GLU A 58 16.05 -15.33 -11.29
CA GLU A 58 17.14 -15.43 -12.25
C GLU A 58 18.42 -14.86 -11.61
N PRO A 59 19.57 -15.56 -11.73
CA PRO A 59 20.82 -15.06 -11.22
C PRO A 59 21.25 -13.83 -12.06
N GLU A 60 21.30 -12.69 -11.40
CA GLU A 60 21.76 -11.43 -11.99
C GLU A 60 22.97 -10.92 -11.22
N THR A 61 24.12 -10.85 -11.88
CA THR A 61 25.36 -10.34 -11.28
C THR A 61 25.22 -8.90 -10.78
N GLN A 62 24.36 -8.12 -11.42
CA GLN A 62 24.07 -6.73 -11.03
C GLN A 62 23.28 -6.59 -9.74
N ALA A 63 22.62 -7.65 -9.26
CA ALA A 63 21.88 -7.64 -8.01
C ALA A 63 22.79 -7.78 -6.78
N LEU A 64 23.96 -8.39 -6.94
CA LEU A 64 24.86 -8.76 -5.83
C LEU A 64 25.40 -7.56 -5.05
N ASP A 65 25.57 -6.42 -5.73
CA ASP A 65 26.12 -5.20 -5.12
C ASP A 65 25.03 -4.21 -4.64
N ARG A 66 23.74 -4.60 -4.73
CA ARG A 66 22.63 -3.71 -4.36
C ARG A 66 22.24 -3.91 -2.91
N LYS A 67 22.02 -2.78 -2.22
CA LYS A 67 21.59 -2.79 -0.82
C LYS A 67 20.12 -3.13 -0.67
N LEU A 68 19.29 -2.84 -1.68
CA LEU A 68 17.87 -3.09 -1.68
C LEU A 68 17.44 -3.92 -2.90
N LEU A 69 17.01 -5.12 -2.64
CA LEU A 69 16.39 -6.00 -3.63
C LEU A 69 14.87 -5.93 -3.49
N LEU A 70 14.18 -5.74 -4.60
CA LEU A 70 12.73 -5.63 -4.65
C LEU A 70 12.15 -6.86 -5.34
N TRP A 71 11.22 -7.51 -4.68
CA TRP A 71 10.44 -8.58 -5.29
C TRP A 71 9.51 -7.97 -6.37
N PRO A 72 9.41 -8.56 -7.58
CA PRO A 72 8.70 -7.97 -8.71
C PRO A 72 7.18 -8.13 -8.66
N GLY A 73 6.60 -8.30 -7.47
CA GLY A 73 5.16 -8.29 -7.26
C GLY A 73 4.61 -6.87 -7.21
N CYS A 74 3.33 -6.72 -7.46
CA CYS A 74 2.63 -5.45 -7.32
C CYS A 74 1.15 -5.65 -6.96
N CYS A 75 0.54 -4.65 -6.36
CA CYS A 75 -0.89 -4.60 -6.19
C CYS A 75 -1.57 -4.31 -7.54
N ALA A 76 -2.34 -5.28 -8.06
CA ALA A 76 -3.03 -5.14 -9.35
C ALA A 76 -4.01 -3.95 -9.42
N ILE A 77 -4.41 -3.40 -8.28
CA ILE A 77 -5.29 -2.23 -8.20
C ILE A 77 -4.49 -0.94 -8.36
N HIS A 78 -3.45 -0.78 -7.58
CA HIS A 78 -2.66 0.45 -7.57
C HIS A 78 -1.73 0.57 -8.79
N ALA A 79 -1.25 -0.56 -9.33
CA ALA A 79 -0.42 -0.59 -10.54
C ALA A 79 -1.18 -0.21 -11.84
N ARG A 80 -2.52 -0.07 -11.78
CA ARG A 80 -3.34 0.30 -12.95
C ARG A 80 -3.35 1.78 -13.25
N PHE A 81 -3.10 2.61 -12.24
CA PHE A 81 -3.08 4.05 -12.44
C PHE A 81 -1.87 4.49 -13.26
N ASP A 82 -2.12 5.50 -14.10
CA ASP A 82 -1.12 6.09 -14.98
C ASP A 82 -0.98 7.60 -14.67
N PRO A 83 0.19 8.21 -14.93
CA PRO A 83 0.33 9.68 -14.84
C PRO A 83 -0.67 10.45 -15.70
N ASP A 84 -1.15 9.87 -16.80
CA ASP A 84 -2.18 10.48 -17.64
C ASP A 84 -3.51 10.57 -16.93
N ASP A 85 -3.91 9.57 -16.13
CA ASP A 85 -5.11 9.65 -15.29
C ASP A 85 -5.06 10.90 -14.39
N VAL A 86 -3.90 11.18 -13.80
CA VAL A 86 -3.71 12.37 -12.95
C VAL A 86 -3.83 13.65 -13.76
N ARG A 87 -3.25 13.70 -14.97
CA ARG A 87 -3.32 14.86 -15.86
C ARG A 87 -4.76 15.13 -16.32
N GLU A 88 -5.49 14.09 -16.70
CA GLU A 88 -6.89 14.19 -17.11
C GLU A 88 -7.78 14.69 -15.97
N MET A 89 -7.59 14.15 -14.76
CA MET A 89 -8.35 14.57 -13.59
C MET A 89 -8.05 16.02 -13.20
N ARG A 90 -6.80 16.48 -13.31
CA ARG A 90 -6.45 17.89 -13.09
C ARG A 90 -7.06 18.82 -14.15
N ALA A 91 -7.13 18.38 -15.41
CA ALA A 91 -7.78 19.14 -16.47
C ALA A 91 -9.30 19.23 -16.25
N ALA A 92 -9.95 18.13 -15.84
CA ALA A 92 -11.38 18.09 -15.56
C ALA A 92 -11.76 18.82 -14.26
N HIS A 93 -10.84 18.94 -13.30
CA HIS A 93 -11.06 19.53 -11.99
C HIS A 93 -9.92 20.50 -11.64
N PRO A 94 -9.86 21.69 -12.26
CA PRO A 94 -8.80 22.66 -11.99
C PRO A 94 -8.70 23.01 -10.50
N GLY A 95 -7.49 23.03 -9.96
CA GLY A 95 -7.23 23.30 -8.55
C GLY A 95 -7.51 22.10 -7.61
N CYS A 96 -7.82 20.92 -8.13
CA CYS A 96 -7.98 19.71 -7.30
C CYS A 96 -6.65 19.32 -6.65
N ARG A 97 -6.77 18.72 -5.46
CA ARG A 97 -5.68 18.00 -4.83
C ARG A 97 -5.74 16.53 -5.24
N VAL A 98 -4.60 15.93 -5.56
CA VAL A 98 -4.49 14.52 -5.94
C VAL A 98 -3.58 13.80 -4.95
N ILE A 99 -4.08 12.74 -4.32
CA ILE A 99 -3.31 11.89 -3.42
C ILE A 99 -3.44 10.42 -3.84
N ALA A 100 -2.41 9.61 -3.57
CA ALA A 100 -2.42 8.21 -3.96
C ALA A 100 -1.82 7.28 -2.90
N HIS A 101 -2.16 5.99 -3.01
CA HIS A 101 -1.55 4.95 -2.19
C HIS A 101 -0.11 4.66 -2.67
N PRO A 102 0.87 4.41 -1.78
CA PRO A 102 2.28 4.23 -2.16
C PRO A 102 2.59 2.92 -2.89
N GLU A 103 1.61 2.05 -3.10
CA GLU A 103 1.70 0.91 -4.04
C GLU A 103 1.41 1.31 -5.49
N CYS A 104 1.06 2.57 -5.77
CA CYS A 104 1.01 3.10 -7.13
C CYS A 104 2.43 3.19 -7.69
N ARG A 105 2.55 3.20 -9.01
CA ARG A 105 3.81 3.36 -9.73
C ARG A 105 4.51 4.65 -9.30
N GLU A 106 5.84 4.65 -9.31
CA GLU A 106 6.66 5.81 -8.89
C GLU A 106 6.38 7.06 -9.75
N ASP A 107 6.14 6.90 -11.04
CA ASP A 107 5.79 7.98 -11.96
C ASP A 107 4.41 8.59 -11.67
N VAL A 108 3.44 7.80 -11.18
CA VAL A 108 2.14 8.30 -10.70
C VAL A 108 2.31 9.09 -9.40
N ILE A 109 3.08 8.56 -8.45
CA ILE A 109 3.34 9.23 -7.18
C ILE A 109 4.04 10.56 -7.39
N ALA A 110 4.97 10.64 -8.35
CA ALA A 110 5.73 11.85 -8.68
C ALA A 110 4.86 13.03 -9.16
N VAL A 111 3.67 12.76 -9.71
CA VAL A 111 2.73 13.79 -10.19
C VAL A 111 1.55 14.03 -9.24
N CYS A 112 1.49 13.32 -8.10
CA CYS A 112 0.51 13.53 -7.05
C CYS A 112 0.97 14.62 -6.06
N ASP A 113 0.01 15.24 -5.34
CA ASP A 113 0.30 16.21 -4.28
C ASP A 113 0.65 15.55 -2.94
N GLY A 114 0.48 14.24 -2.86
CA GLY A 114 0.85 13.45 -1.70
C GLY A 114 0.60 11.97 -1.89
N ALA A 115 1.35 11.18 -1.14
CA ALA A 115 1.20 9.74 -1.12
C ALA A 115 1.31 9.18 0.30
N GLY A 116 0.53 8.16 0.60
CA GLY A 116 0.59 7.52 1.90
C GLY A 116 -0.40 6.37 2.07
N SER A 117 -0.30 5.71 3.19
CA SER A 117 -1.14 4.56 3.55
C SER A 117 -2.64 4.90 3.56
N THR A 118 -3.48 3.88 3.65
CA THR A 118 -4.92 4.04 3.88
C THR A 118 -5.23 5.03 5.00
N SER A 119 -4.49 4.97 6.11
CA SER A 119 -4.66 5.91 7.23
C SER A 119 -4.27 7.35 6.84
N TYR A 120 -3.24 7.53 6.03
CA TYR A 120 -2.88 8.83 5.47
C TYR A 120 -4.00 9.38 4.60
N LEU A 121 -4.51 8.57 3.65
CA LEU A 121 -5.59 8.99 2.75
C LEU A 121 -6.86 9.42 3.53
N ILE A 122 -7.21 8.69 4.59
CA ILE A 122 -8.34 9.04 5.48
C ILE A 122 -8.10 10.36 6.21
N LYS A 123 -6.89 10.57 6.75
CA LYS A 123 -6.51 11.79 7.47
C LYS A 123 -6.45 13.00 6.53
N ASP A 124 -5.88 12.83 5.34
CA ASP A 124 -5.78 13.92 4.35
C ASP A 124 -7.17 14.31 3.82
N ALA A 125 -8.07 13.35 3.60
CA ALA A 125 -9.45 13.62 3.24
C ALA A 125 -10.18 14.44 4.32
N ALA A 126 -10.02 14.08 5.59
CA ALA A 126 -10.60 14.83 6.70
C ALA A 126 -10.00 16.25 6.82
N ARG A 127 -8.67 16.38 6.60
CA ARG A 127 -7.98 17.68 6.58
C ARG A 127 -8.51 18.57 5.47
N VAL A 128 -8.60 18.04 4.22
CA VAL A 128 -9.13 18.82 3.08
C VAL A 128 -10.57 19.26 3.31
N ALA A 129 -11.40 18.38 3.87
CA ALA A 129 -12.79 18.71 4.19
C ALA A 129 -12.91 19.86 5.21
N ALA A 130 -11.99 19.92 6.17
CA ALA A 130 -11.98 20.94 7.22
C ALA A 130 -11.34 22.27 6.76
N GLU A 131 -10.20 22.20 6.04
CA GLU A 131 -9.38 23.37 5.73
C GLU A 131 -9.71 24.01 4.38
N ALA A 132 -10.31 23.25 3.45
CA ALA A 132 -10.64 23.70 2.11
C ALA A 132 -12.07 23.29 1.69
N PRO A 133 -13.12 23.77 2.38
CA PRO A 133 -14.49 23.40 2.04
C PRO A 133 -14.84 23.81 0.60
N GLY A 134 -15.57 22.95 -0.09
CA GLY A 134 -15.93 23.11 -1.50
C GLY A 134 -14.87 22.67 -2.50
N SER A 135 -13.64 22.32 -2.05
CA SER A 135 -12.59 21.82 -2.93
C SER A 135 -12.84 20.41 -3.43
N THR A 136 -12.03 19.99 -4.42
CA THR A 136 -12.06 18.63 -4.96
C THR A 136 -10.78 17.89 -4.57
N LEU A 137 -10.94 16.69 -3.99
CA LEU A 137 -9.88 15.74 -3.69
C LEU A 137 -10.00 14.51 -4.59
N ILE A 138 -8.96 14.22 -5.35
CA ILE A 138 -8.82 13.01 -6.17
C ILE A 138 -8.02 11.98 -5.38
N VAL A 139 -8.48 10.74 -5.33
CA VAL A 139 -7.82 9.70 -4.53
C VAL A 139 -7.49 8.46 -5.36
N GLY A 140 -6.20 8.18 -5.54
CA GLY A 140 -5.66 7.02 -6.26
C GLY A 140 -5.54 5.80 -5.33
N THR A 141 -6.65 5.10 -5.11
CA THR A 141 -6.73 3.85 -4.35
C THR A 141 -8.00 3.07 -4.72
N GLU A 142 -8.28 2.00 -3.99
CA GLU A 142 -9.47 1.16 -4.18
C GLU A 142 -10.77 1.96 -3.95
N ASN A 143 -11.72 1.82 -4.88
CA ASN A 143 -12.89 2.70 -4.98
C ASN A 143 -13.84 2.65 -3.78
N ASN A 144 -13.98 1.49 -3.10
CA ASN A 144 -14.87 1.41 -1.93
C ASN A 144 -14.40 2.32 -0.79
N LEU A 145 -13.09 2.47 -0.60
CA LEU A 145 -12.56 3.46 0.34
C LEU A 145 -12.92 4.87 -0.11
N VAL A 146 -12.73 5.19 -1.38
CA VAL A 146 -12.98 6.55 -1.91
C VAL A 146 -14.46 6.92 -1.79
N HIS A 147 -15.36 6.02 -2.15
CA HIS A 147 -16.80 6.24 -2.02
C HIS A 147 -17.22 6.43 -0.56
N ARG A 148 -16.62 5.68 0.36
CA ARG A 148 -16.87 5.82 1.79
C ARG A 148 -16.37 7.16 2.33
N LEU A 149 -15.22 7.65 1.86
CA LEU A 149 -14.72 8.99 2.19
C LEU A 149 -15.62 10.07 1.61
N ALA A 150 -16.07 9.93 0.36
CA ALA A 150 -17.01 10.85 -0.27
C ALA A 150 -18.33 10.96 0.50
N ALA A 151 -18.89 9.82 0.94
CA ALA A 151 -20.10 9.81 1.75
C ALA A 151 -19.89 10.46 3.13
N ARG A 152 -18.72 10.21 3.77
CA ARG A 152 -18.39 10.77 5.09
C ARG A 152 -18.25 12.29 5.07
N HIS A 153 -17.71 12.85 4.00
CA HIS A 153 -17.43 14.27 3.85
C HIS A 153 -18.39 14.97 2.86
N ALA A 154 -19.56 14.37 2.62
CA ALA A 154 -20.58 14.94 1.76
C ALA A 154 -20.97 16.35 2.25
N GLY A 155 -21.06 17.31 1.32
CA GLY A 155 -21.35 18.71 1.64
C GLY A 155 -20.17 19.53 2.16
N GLN A 156 -19.02 18.90 2.50
CA GLN A 156 -17.81 19.59 2.90
C GLN A 156 -16.82 19.76 1.74
N CYS A 157 -16.47 18.67 1.08
CA CYS A 157 -15.63 18.67 -0.11
C CYS A 157 -16.08 17.58 -1.08
N ARG A 158 -15.64 17.65 -2.33
CA ARG A 158 -15.91 16.63 -3.34
C ARG A 158 -14.75 15.64 -3.38
N ILE A 159 -14.99 14.38 -3.05
CA ILE A 159 -13.97 13.32 -3.11
C ILE A 159 -14.34 12.35 -4.22
N ILE A 160 -13.42 12.13 -5.17
CA ILE A 160 -13.64 11.26 -6.33
C ILE A 160 -12.43 10.34 -6.54
N PRO A 161 -12.67 9.12 -7.08
CA PRO A 161 -11.58 8.21 -7.40
C PRO A 161 -10.76 8.72 -8.59
N LEU A 162 -9.46 8.45 -8.58
CA LEU A 162 -8.55 8.73 -9.70
C LEU A 162 -8.94 7.95 -10.96
N GLY A 163 -9.44 6.73 -10.78
CA GLY A 163 -9.90 5.86 -11.86
C GLY A 163 -10.74 4.69 -11.34
N HIS A 164 -11.12 3.78 -12.22
CA HIS A 164 -11.88 2.59 -11.83
C HIS A 164 -10.96 1.51 -11.24
N ALA A 165 -11.02 1.32 -9.93
CA ALA A 165 -10.14 0.43 -9.17
C ALA A 165 -10.92 -0.35 -8.09
N ILE A 166 -11.44 -1.53 -8.44
CA ILE A 166 -12.15 -2.44 -7.53
C ILE A 166 -11.31 -3.69 -7.30
N CYS A 167 -11.00 -3.97 -6.05
CA CYS A 167 -10.24 -5.16 -5.67
C CYS A 167 -11.14 -6.40 -5.59
N GLY A 168 -10.98 -7.32 -6.55
CA GLY A 168 -11.73 -8.58 -6.59
C GLY A 168 -11.50 -9.47 -5.37
N ASN A 169 -10.36 -9.35 -4.68
CA ASN A 169 -10.10 -10.08 -3.44
C ASN A 169 -10.86 -9.46 -2.25
N MET A 170 -10.85 -8.13 -2.11
CA MET A 170 -11.64 -7.46 -1.07
C MET A 170 -13.14 -7.65 -1.29
N ALA A 171 -13.60 -7.67 -2.55
CA ALA A 171 -14.99 -7.90 -2.91
C ALA A 171 -15.52 -9.31 -2.55
N LYS A 172 -14.63 -10.26 -2.21
CA LYS A 172 -15.05 -11.58 -1.67
C LYS A 172 -15.65 -11.49 -0.28
N VAL A 173 -15.36 -10.43 0.48
CA VAL A 173 -15.97 -10.14 1.77
C VAL A 173 -17.28 -9.40 1.52
N THR A 174 -18.40 -10.06 1.76
CA THR A 174 -19.74 -9.50 1.59
C THR A 174 -20.45 -9.40 2.93
N GLU A 175 -21.45 -8.54 3.04
CA GLU A 175 -22.30 -8.42 4.24
C GLU A 175 -22.87 -9.78 4.67
N LYS A 176 -23.37 -10.58 3.72
CA LYS A 176 -23.89 -11.91 3.99
C LYS A 176 -22.84 -12.83 4.60
N LYS A 177 -21.61 -12.86 4.07
CA LYS A 177 -20.52 -13.68 4.61
C LYS A 177 -20.11 -13.19 5.99
N LEU A 178 -20.01 -11.88 6.19
CA LEU A 178 -19.70 -11.29 7.49
C LEU A 178 -20.77 -11.67 8.50
N TRP A 179 -22.05 -11.51 8.18
CA TRP A 179 -23.16 -11.93 9.03
C TRP A 179 -23.07 -13.40 9.40
N THR A 180 -22.86 -14.28 8.41
CA THR A 180 -22.76 -15.74 8.65
C THR A 180 -21.63 -16.07 9.63
N VAL A 181 -20.48 -15.41 9.50
CA VAL A 181 -19.33 -15.67 10.41
C VAL A 181 -19.63 -15.13 11.81
N LEU A 182 -20.20 -13.94 11.94
CA LEU A 182 -20.58 -13.37 13.23
C LEU A 182 -21.63 -14.23 13.96
N ASP A 183 -22.64 -14.69 13.24
CA ASP A 183 -23.66 -15.59 13.78
C ASP A 183 -23.04 -16.92 14.26
N ALA A 184 -22.14 -17.51 13.47
CA ALA A 184 -21.39 -18.69 13.86
C ALA A 184 -20.51 -18.49 15.10
N ILE A 185 -19.88 -17.32 15.24
CA ILE A 185 -19.10 -16.97 16.44
C ILE A 185 -20.02 -16.88 17.66
N CYS A 186 -21.14 -16.16 17.55
CA CYS A 186 -22.13 -16.04 18.63
C CYS A 186 -22.69 -17.42 19.05
N ALA A 187 -22.91 -18.31 18.10
CA ALA A 187 -23.37 -19.67 18.34
C ALA A 187 -22.25 -20.66 18.80
N GLN A 188 -21.02 -20.18 18.96
CA GLN A 188 -19.83 -20.99 19.26
C GLN A 188 -19.59 -22.15 18.25
N LYS A 189 -19.95 -21.93 16.99
CA LYS A 189 -19.80 -22.87 15.86
C LYS A 189 -18.79 -22.43 14.82
N ALA A 190 -18.16 -21.28 15.03
CA ALA A 190 -17.14 -20.78 14.11
C ALA A 190 -15.90 -21.69 14.16
N THR A 191 -15.39 -22.06 12.99
CA THR A 191 -14.13 -22.79 12.86
C THR A 191 -13.01 -21.77 12.69
N PRO A 192 -12.05 -21.67 13.62
CA PRO A 192 -10.90 -20.81 13.46
C PRO A 192 -10.01 -21.28 12.31
N LEU A 193 -9.33 -20.33 11.66
CA LEU A 193 -8.31 -20.66 10.68
C LEU A 193 -7.12 -21.34 11.40
N ALA A 194 -6.79 -22.56 10.99
CA ALA A 194 -5.63 -23.26 11.48
C ALA A 194 -4.36 -22.72 10.77
N ILE A 195 -3.32 -22.48 11.55
CA ILE A 195 -1.98 -22.12 11.08
C ILE A 195 -1.04 -23.25 11.51
N GLU A 196 -0.15 -23.66 10.62
CA GLU A 196 0.87 -24.66 10.93
C GLU A 196 1.73 -24.20 12.12
N GLU A 197 1.89 -25.05 13.11
CA GLU A 197 2.59 -24.69 14.36
C GLU A 197 4.01 -24.22 14.13
N GLU A 198 4.70 -24.77 13.13
CA GLU A 198 6.07 -24.41 12.77
C GLU A 198 6.19 -22.96 12.26
N LEU A 199 5.11 -22.41 11.68
CA LEU A 199 5.08 -21.02 11.19
C LEU A 199 4.79 -20.01 12.29
N CYS A 200 4.21 -20.42 13.42
CA CYS A 200 3.82 -19.50 14.48
C CYS A 200 5.00 -18.75 15.13
N PRO A 201 6.11 -19.41 15.53
CA PRO A 201 7.23 -18.69 16.16
C PRO A 201 7.89 -17.66 15.26
N PRO A 202 8.27 -17.95 13.98
CA PRO A 202 8.89 -16.97 13.11
C PRO A 202 7.91 -15.86 12.71
N ALA A 203 6.61 -16.13 12.53
CA ALA A 203 5.62 -15.11 12.24
C ALA A 203 5.44 -14.16 13.44
N ARG A 204 5.35 -14.69 14.66
CA ARG A 204 5.27 -13.90 15.89
C ARG A 204 6.50 -13.01 16.05
N LEU A 205 7.71 -13.56 15.87
CA LEU A 205 8.96 -12.80 15.94
C LEU A 205 8.98 -11.65 14.93
N SER A 206 8.52 -11.92 13.71
CA SER A 206 8.43 -10.90 12.63
C SER A 206 7.49 -9.74 12.99
N LEU A 207 6.33 -10.05 13.59
CA LEU A 207 5.37 -9.05 14.08
C LEU A 207 5.92 -8.29 15.30
N THR A 208 6.51 -8.99 16.27
CA THR A 208 7.10 -8.37 17.47
C THR A 208 8.16 -7.34 17.08
N ARG A 209 9.07 -7.68 16.18
CA ARG A 209 10.08 -6.74 15.67
C ARG A 209 9.46 -5.46 15.09
N MET A 210 8.40 -5.59 14.31
CA MET A 210 7.72 -4.42 13.75
C MET A 210 7.12 -3.55 14.87
N LEU A 211 6.44 -4.15 15.85
CA LEU A 211 5.83 -3.41 16.96
C LEU A 211 6.89 -2.67 17.78
N GLU A 212 7.97 -3.35 18.17
CA GLU A 212 9.07 -2.76 18.94
C GLU A 212 9.75 -1.60 18.19
N VAL A 213 10.04 -1.79 16.90
CA VAL A 213 10.70 -0.77 16.05
C VAL A 213 9.80 0.44 15.83
N CYS A 214 8.49 0.23 15.75
CA CYS A 214 7.51 1.31 15.55
C CYS A 214 7.02 1.94 16.87
N GLY A 215 7.50 1.49 18.03
CA GLY A 215 7.14 2.05 19.33
C GLY A 215 5.71 1.74 19.76
N GLN A 216 5.20 0.57 19.42
CA GLN A 216 3.85 0.09 19.75
C GLN A 216 3.90 -1.07 20.76
#